data_6a9ff60d36831ea6d98f16a48f2d6082
#
_entry.id   6a9ff60d36831ea6d98f16a48f2d6082
#
_cell.length_a   1.000
_cell.length_b   1.000
_cell.length_c   1.000
_cell.angle_alpha   90.00
_cell.angle_beta   90.00
_cell.angle_gamma   90.00
#
_symmetry.space_group_name_H-M   'P 1'
#
loop_
_entity.id
_entity.type
_entity.pdbx_description
1 polymer ?
#
loop_
_entity_poly.entity_id
_entity_poly.type
_entity_poly.pdbx_seq_one_letter_code
_entity_poly.pdbx_strand_id
1 'polypeptide(L)'
;MKCILTLTLLVVANLIFGQSKSGSDTLTANPSYEKSLADKLGGDDYGMKSYFLVILKTGPNTTADKALISESFRGHMDNINRLVAEGKLIVAGPLGKNENQYRGIFILNNIPSVEEAKALLLTDLAIKNGLLDYDIFTWYGSAALPEYLPFSDKIWKSKP
;
A
#
# COMPACT_ATOMS: atom_id res chain seq x y z
N MET A 1 54.95 52.39 -53.39
CA MET A 1 54.49 50.98 -53.50
C MET A 1 54.15 50.53 -52.09
N LYS A 2 52.87 50.47 -51.76
CA LYS A 2 52.37 50.06 -50.42
C LYS A 2 51.76 48.68 -50.57
N CYS A 3 52.41 47.66 -49.97
CA CYS A 3 51.85 46.34 -49.87
C CYS A 3 50.82 46.31 -48.68
N ILE A 4 49.56 46.00 -48.99
CA ILE A 4 48.53 45.78 -48.00
C ILE A 4 48.45 44.26 -47.75
N LEU A 5 48.81 43.86 -46.53
CA LEU A 5 48.75 42.48 -46.09
C LEU A 5 47.36 42.24 -45.44
N THR A 6 46.51 41.57 -46.16
CA THR A 6 45.16 41.16 -45.63
C THR A 6 45.29 39.89 -44.78
N LEU A 7 45.06 40.05 -43.47
CA LEU A 7 45.05 38.95 -42.49
C LEU A 7 43.64 38.33 -42.45
N THR A 8 43.50 37.14 -43.02
CA THR A 8 42.24 36.39 -42.98
C THR A 8 42.15 35.63 -41.65
N LEU A 9 41.22 36.05 -40.77
CA LEU A 9 40.94 35.40 -39.49
C LEU A 9 40.01 34.24 -39.72
N LEU A 10 40.51 33.01 -39.58
CA LEU A 10 39.74 31.79 -39.68
C LEU A 10 39.08 31.52 -38.31
N VAL A 11 37.78 31.79 -38.19
CA VAL A 11 37.00 31.42 -36.99
C VAL A 11 36.56 29.96 -37.12
N VAL A 12 37.21 29.07 -36.36
CA VAL A 12 36.79 27.68 -36.22
C VAL A 12 35.68 27.62 -35.14
N ALA A 13 34.43 27.50 -35.58
CA ALA A 13 33.30 27.23 -34.66
C ALA A 13 33.33 25.77 -34.23
N ASN A 14 33.77 25.51 -33.01
CA ASN A 14 33.60 24.22 -32.39
C ASN A 14 32.10 24.00 -32.01
N LEU A 15 31.39 23.27 -32.85
CA LEU A 15 30.07 22.72 -32.51
C LEU A 15 30.27 21.61 -31.49
N ILE A 16 30.12 21.95 -30.20
CA ILE A 16 30.01 20.99 -29.13
C ILE A 16 28.64 20.36 -29.28
N PHE A 17 28.55 19.20 -29.92
CA PHE A 17 27.38 18.32 -29.82
C PHE A 17 27.32 17.80 -28.38
N GLY A 18 26.54 18.46 -27.57
CA GLY A 18 26.13 17.92 -26.28
C GLY A 18 25.38 16.62 -26.52
N GLN A 19 26.06 15.47 -26.35
CA GLN A 19 25.40 14.18 -26.21
C GLN A 19 24.62 14.21 -24.93
N SER A 20 23.31 14.46 -25.04
CA SER A 20 22.31 14.09 -24.04
C SER A 20 22.46 12.60 -23.79
N LYS A 21 23.13 12.19 -22.70
CA LYS A 21 23.02 10.84 -22.17
C LYS A 21 21.56 10.67 -21.77
N SER A 22 20.75 10.11 -22.65
CA SER A 22 19.53 9.41 -22.26
C SER A 22 19.98 8.28 -21.35
N GLY A 23 19.88 8.51 -20.04
CA GLY A 23 19.99 7.44 -19.06
C GLY A 23 18.84 6.49 -19.31
N SER A 24 19.05 5.45 -20.13
CA SER A 24 18.22 4.26 -20.02
C SER A 24 18.56 3.70 -18.64
N ASP A 25 17.63 3.82 -17.68
CA ASP A 25 17.62 2.99 -16.50
C ASP A 25 17.51 1.53 -17.00
N THR A 26 18.67 0.95 -17.29
CA THR A 26 18.77 -0.51 -17.44
C THR A 26 18.50 -1.05 -16.04
N LEU A 27 17.24 -1.41 -15.78
CA LEU A 27 16.87 -2.21 -14.60
C LEU A 27 17.84 -3.37 -14.57
N THR A 28 18.68 -3.42 -13.53
CA THR A 28 19.64 -4.50 -13.36
C THR A 28 18.80 -5.77 -13.21
N ALA A 29 18.94 -6.72 -14.14
CA ALA A 29 18.14 -7.94 -14.14
C ALA A 29 18.33 -8.65 -12.79
N ASN A 30 17.23 -8.91 -12.08
CA ASN A 30 17.26 -9.68 -10.85
C ASN A 30 17.48 -11.17 -11.18
N PRO A 31 18.63 -11.77 -10.82
CA PRO A 31 18.91 -13.18 -11.14
C PRO A 31 17.98 -14.16 -10.41
N SER A 32 17.28 -13.72 -9.37
CA SER A 32 16.30 -14.50 -8.60
C SER A 32 14.86 -14.25 -9.04
N TYR A 33 14.64 -13.57 -10.18
CA TYR A 33 13.31 -13.30 -10.65
C TYR A 33 12.59 -14.56 -11.14
N GLU A 34 11.43 -14.84 -10.55
CA GLU A 34 10.55 -15.93 -10.93
C GLU A 34 9.24 -15.36 -11.49
N LYS A 35 9.14 -15.33 -12.82
CA LYS A 35 7.96 -14.78 -13.51
C LYS A 35 6.67 -15.46 -13.08
N SER A 36 6.65 -16.77 -12.91
CA SER A 36 5.45 -17.51 -12.49
C SER A 36 4.98 -17.10 -11.09
N LEU A 37 5.90 -16.81 -10.19
CA LEU A 37 5.59 -16.33 -8.84
C LEU A 37 5.06 -14.89 -8.89
N ALA A 38 5.71 -14.01 -9.66
CA ALA A 38 5.27 -12.64 -9.83
C ALA A 38 3.84 -12.56 -10.41
N ASP A 39 3.56 -13.34 -11.46
CA ASP A 39 2.23 -13.43 -12.07
C ASP A 39 1.18 -13.96 -11.06
N LYS A 40 1.52 -15.01 -10.31
CA LYS A 40 0.63 -15.60 -9.28
C LYS A 40 0.25 -14.57 -8.21
N LEU A 41 1.21 -13.76 -7.79
CA LEU A 41 1.01 -12.77 -6.72
C LEU A 41 0.43 -11.45 -7.22
N GLY A 42 0.37 -11.25 -8.55
CA GLY A 42 -0.08 -10.02 -9.20
C GLY A 42 0.90 -8.87 -9.05
N GLY A 43 2.21 -9.21 -8.99
CA GLY A 43 3.29 -8.22 -8.94
C GLY A 43 3.55 -7.61 -10.31
N ASP A 44 3.83 -6.31 -10.32
CA ASP A 44 4.36 -5.61 -11.49
C ASP A 44 5.87 -5.84 -11.66
N ASP A 45 6.52 -5.08 -12.55
CA ASP A 45 7.97 -5.20 -12.82
C ASP A 45 8.85 -4.94 -11.58
N TYR A 46 8.32 -4.31 -10.54
CA TYR A 46 8.98 -4.06 -9.26
C TYR A 46 8.57 -5.05 -8.17
N GLY A 47 7.74 -6.05 -8.48
CA GLY A 47 7.18 -7.00 -7.51
C GLY A 47 6.18 -6.38 -6.56
N MET A 48 5.53 -5.29 -6.98
CA MET A 48 4.61 -4.49 -6.18
C MET A 48 3.19 -4.57 -6.73
N LYS A 49 2.20 -4.25 -5.89
CA LYS A 49 0.81 -4.04 -6.31
C LYS A 49 0.08 -3.04 -5.40
N SER A 50 -1.11 -2.62 -5.84
CA SER A 50 -1.95 -1.70 -5.07
C SER A 50 -2.80 -2.44 -4.03
N TYR A 51 -2.92 -1.80 -2.86
CA TYR A 51 -3.74 -2.18 -1.73
C TYR A 51 -4.51 -0.96 -1.21
N PHE A 52 -5.41 -1.17 -0.26
CA PHE A 52 -5.93 -0.08 0.56
C PHE A 52 -5.40 -0.23 2.00
N LEU A 53 -4.70 0.79 2.46
CA LEU A 53 -4.35 0.97 3.86
C LEU A 53 -5.52 1.68 4.56
N VAL A 54 -6.03 1.08 5.63
CA VAL A 54 -7.07 1.66 6.47
C VAL A 54 -6.49 1.91 7.86
N ILE A 55 -6.65 3.12 8.35
CA ILE A 55 -6.35 3.48 9.73
C ILE A 55 -7.66 3.58 10.48
N LEU A 56 -7.89 2.64 11.41
CA LEU A 56 -9.06 2.68 12.29
C LEU A 56 -8.86 3.74 13.37
N LYS A 57 -9.91 4.50 13.66
CA LYS A 57 -9.94 5.57 14.66
C LYS A 57 -11.06 5.33 15.66
N THR A 58 -11.02 6.00 16.81
CA THR A 58 -12.17 6.10 17.69
C THR A 58 -13.32 6.77 16.95
N GLY A 59 -14.47 6.13 16.92
CA GLY A 59 -15.65 6.64 16.24
C GLY A 59 -16.43 7.68 17.05
N PRO A 60 -17.46 8.29 16.45
CA PRO A 60 -18.25 9.35 17.10
C PRO A 60 -19.23 8.83 18.16
N ASN A 61 -19.53 7.53 18.21
CA ASN A 61 -20.45 6.97 19.18
C ASN A 61 -19.75 6.75 20.52
N THR A 62 -20.09 7.59 21.51
CA THR A 62 -19.56 7.57 22.88
C THR A 62 -20.48 6.86 23.87
N THR A 63 -21.29 5.91 23.42
CA THR A 63 -22.22 5.18 24.25
C THR A 63 -21.53 4.49 25.45
N ALA A 64 -22.22 4.42 26.59
CA ALA A 64 -21.81 3.64 27.75
C ALA A 64 -22.50 2.27 27.80
N ASP A 65 -23.30 1.89 26.79
CA ASP A 65 -23.97 0.60 26.71
C ASP A 65 -22.94 -0.52 26.48
N LYS A 66 -22.65 -1.25 27.54
CA LYS A 66 -21.66 -2.33 27.52
C LYS A 66 -22.10 -3.50 26.62
N ALA A 67 -23.38 -3.75 26.47
CA ALA A 67 -23.90 -4.83 25.62
C ALA A 67 -23.64 -4.48 24.15
N LEU A 68 -24.01 -3.27 23.73
CA LEU A 68 -23.73 -2.77 22.37
C LEU A 68 -22.23 -2.77 22.04
N ILE A 69 -21.40 -2.29 22.97
CA ILE A 69 -19.93 -2.28 22.80
C ILE A 69 -19.41 -3.71 22.60
N SER A 70 -19.78 -4.64 23.49
CA SER A 70 -19.32 -6.03 23.44
C SER A 70 -19.76 -6.72 22.15
N GLU A 71 -21.01 -6.54 21.74
CA GLU A 71 -21.55 -7.12 20.50
C GLU A 71 -20.84 -6.55 19.27
N SER A 72 -20.62 -5.24 19.24
CA SER A 72 -19.96 -4.57 18.13
C SER A 72 -18.51 -5.05 17.94
N PHE A 73 -17.74 -5.19 19.02
CA PHE A 73 -16.36 -5.67 18.91
C PHE A 73 -16.26 -7.16 18.68
N ARG A 74 -17.23 -7.97 19.13
CA ARG A 74 -17.33 -9.37 18.69
C ARG A 74 -17.57 -9.44 17.18
N GLY A 75 -18.53 -8.68 16.66
CA GLY A 75 -18.80 -8.62 15.23
C GLY A 75 -17.64 -8.06 14.40
N HIS A 76 -16.84 -7.15 14.97
CA HIS A 76 -15.58 -6.69 14.39
C HIS A 76 -14.59 -7.86 14.22
N MET A 77 -14.37 -8.68 15.25
CA MET A 77 -13.48 -9.83 15.17
C MET A 77 -13.99 -10.89 14.18
N ASP A 78 -15.31 -11.15 14.17
CA ASP A 78 -15.92 -12.07 13.21
C ASP A 78 -15.74 -11.57 11.77
N ASN A 79 -15.88 -10.27 11.54
CA ASN A 79 -15.66 -9.64 10.24
C ASN A 79 -14.21 -9.75 9.78
N ILE A 80 -13.23 -9.52 10.67
CA ILE A 80 -11.80 -9.73 10.38
C ILE A 80 -11.57 -11.16 9.90
N ASN A 81 -12.02 -12.15 10.65
CA ASN A 81 -11.85 -13.56 10.30
C ASN A 81 -12.47 -13.90 8.94
N ARG A 82 -13.66 -13.39 8.66
CA ARG A 82 -14.35 -13.57 7.37
C ARG A 82 -13.55 -12.96 6.23
N LEU A 83 -13.10 -11.72 6.36
CA LEU A 83 -12.35 -11.01 5.30
C LEU A 83 -10.98 -11.64 5.03
N VAL A 84 -10.32 -12.19 6.06
CA VAL A 84 -9.10 -12.97 5.90
C VAL A 84 -9.37 -14.25 5.11
N ALA A 85 -10.43 -14.98 5.45
CA ALA A 85 -10.84 -16.21 4.74
C ALA A 85 -11.20 -15.93 3.27
N GLU A 86 -11.75 -14.75 2.95
CA GLU A 86 -12.06 -14.30 1.60
C GLU A 86 -10.84 -13.75 0.83
N GLY A 87 -9.65 -13.66 1.47
CA GLY A 87 -8.45 -13.07 0.88
C GLY A 87 -8.52 -11.56 0.64
N LYS A 88 -9.48 -10.89 1.30
CA LYS A 88 -9.72 -9.44 1.19
C LYS A 88 -9.01 -8.62 2.26
N LEU A 89 -8.61 -9.23 3.35
CA LEU A 89 -7.86 -8.60 4.45
C LEU A 89 -6.59 -9.42 4.69
N ILE A 90 -5.44 -8.77 4.60
CA ILE A 90 -4.15 -9.44 4.76
C ILE A 90 -3.37 -8.98 5.98
N VAL A 91 -3.64 -7.79 6.48
CA VAL A 91 -3.07 -7.29 7.74
C VAL A 91 -4.20 -6.71 8.56
N ALA A 92 -4.29 -7.12 9.82
CA ALA A 92 -5.12 -6.51 10.85
C ALA A 92 -4.36 -6.49 12.16
N GLY A 93 -4.44 -5.39 12.89
CA GLY A 93 -3.80 -5.31 14.19
C GLY A 93 -4.09 -4.01 14.93
N PRO A 94 -4.15 -4.05 16.27
CA PRO A 94 -4.36 -2.87 17.08
C PRO A 94 -3.12 -1.99 17.12
N LEU A 95 -3.32 -0.70 17.24
CA LEU A 95 -2.27 0.27 17.57
C LEU A 95 -2.25 0.54 19.08
N GLY A 96 -1.07 0.72 19.62
CA GLY A 96 -0.91 1.21 20.99
C GLY A 96 -1.56 2.58 21.19
N LYS A 97 -1.84 2.94 22.45
CA LYS A 97 -2.42 4.25 22.79
C LYS A 97 -1.57 5.39 22.19
N ASN A 98 -2.24 6.31 21.51
CA ASN A 98 -1.60 7.43 20.83
C ASN A 98 -2.51 8.68 20.87
N GLU A 99 -1.91 9.87 20.61
CA GLU A 99 -2.59 11.16 20.66
C GLU A 99 -3.64 11.33 19.54
N ASN A 100 -3.46 10.64 18.39
CA ASN A 100 -4.37 10.72 17.27
C ASN A 100 -5.62 9.84 17.42
N GLN A 101 -5.75 9.11 18.53
CA GLN A 101 -6.84 8.17 18.79
C GLN A 101 -6.95 7.07 17.73
N TYR A 102 -5.84 6.73 17.06
CA TYR A 102 -5.78 5.61 16.13
C TYR A 102 -5.88 4.30 16.92
N ARG A 103 -6.72 3.39 16.44
CA ARG A 103 -7.09 2.15 17.13
C ARG A 103 -6.43 0.92 16.53
N GLY A 104 -6.20 0.93 15.23
CA GLY A 104 -5.63 -0.19 14.52
C GLY A 104 -5.42 0.11 13.04
N ILE A 105 -4.89 -0.87 12.32
CA ILE A 105 -4.74 -0.82 10.87
C ILE A 105 -5.37 -2.04 10.21
N PHE A 106 -5.83 -1.85 8.97
CA PHE A 106 -6.09 -2.92 8.02
C PHE A 106 -5.30 -2.68 6.74
N ILE A 107 -4.87 -3.75 6.07
CA ILE A 107 -4.46 -3.73 4.68
C ILE A 107 -5.42 -4.62 3.90
N LEU A 108 -6.24 -3.98 3.05
CA LEU A 108 -7.20 -4.65 2.19
C LEU A 108 -6.55 -5.02 0.87
N ASN A 109 -6.88 -6.20 0.38
CA ASN A 109 -6.29 -6.81 -0.81
C ASN A 109 -7.39 -7.21 -1.81
N ASN A 110 -7.07 -7.19 -3.09
CA ASN A 110 -7.98 -7.59 -4.16
C ASN A 110 -9.33 -6.85 -4.14
N ILE A 111 -9.29 -5.55 -3.84
CA ILE A 111 -10.45 -4.67 -3.86
C ILE A 111 -10.27 -3.71 -5.05
N PRO A 112 -11.22 -3.67 -6.01
CA PRO A 112 -11.01 -2.93 -7.25
C PRO A 112 -11.19 -1.41 -7.13
N SER A 113 -11.93 -0.91 -6.12
CA SER A 113 -12.18 0.52 -5.95
C SER A 113 -12.27 0.94 -4.48
N VAL A 114 -12.09 2.22 -4.23
CA VAL A 114 -12.26 2.80 -2.90
C VAL A 114 -13.72 2.72 -2.43
N GLU A 115 -14.68 2.77 -3.34
CA GLU A 115 -16.11 2.63 -3.05
C GLU A 115 -16.43 1.24 -2.54
N GLU A 116 -15.87 0.20 -3.18
CA GLU A 116 -16.02 -1.17 -2.72
C GLU A 116 -15.29 -1.41 -1.38
N ALA A 117 -14.12 -0.81 -1.20
CA ALA A 117 -13.43 -0.86 0.09
C ALA A 117 -14.26 -0.23 1.22
N LYS A 118 -14.89 0.93 0.98
CA LYS A 118 -15.82 1.57 1.94
C LYS A 118 -17.04 0.68 2.23
N ALA A 119 -17.65 0.11 1.19
CA ALA A 119 -18.78 -0.81 1.36
C ALA A 119 -18.38 -2.04 2.19
N LEU A 120 -17.17 -2.56 1.98
CA LEU A 120 -16.63 -3.67 2.75
C LEU A 120 -16.43 -3.29 4.23
N LEU A 121 -15.87 -2.11 4.51
CA LEU A 121 -15.66 -1.61 5.87
C LEU A 121 -16.98 -1.44 6.63
N LEU A 122 -18.06 -1.04 5.96
CA LEU A 122 -19.39 -0.91 6.57
C LEU A 122 -20.05 -2.25 6.95
N THR A 123 -19.47 -3.39 6.57
CA THR A 123 -19.88 -4.71 7.07
C THR A 123 -19.40 -4.98 8.50
N ASP A 124 -18.46 -4.18 9.00
CA ASP A 124 -17.93 -4.26 10.35
C ASP A 124 -18.88 -3.59 11.35
N LEU A 125 -19.33 -4.35 12.37
CA LEU A 125 -20.32 -3.86 13.33
C LEU A 125 -19.78 -2.70 14.18
N ALA A 126 -18.49 -2.67 14.51
CA ALA A 126 -17.93 -1.56 15.28
C ALA A 126 -17.89 -0.27 14.47
N ILE A 127 -17.63 -0.36 13.16
CA ILE A 127 -17.70 0.77 12.22
C ILE A 127 -19.15 1.17 11.99
N LYS A 128 -20.03 0.20 11.68
CA LYS A 128 -21.43 0.44 11.42
C LYS A 128 -22.14 1.12 12.59
N ASN A 129 -21.80 0.74 13.82
CA ASN A 129 -22.37 1.33 15.05
C ASN A 129 -21.64 2.60 15.50
N GLY A 130 -20.65 3.08 14.74
CA GLY A 130 -19.92 4.31 15.00
C GLY A 130 -18.97 4.28 16.19
N LEU A 131 -18.65 3.08 16.73
CA LEU A 131 -17.63 2.92 17.77
C LEU A 131 -16.23 3.05 17.21
N LEU A 132 -16.05 2.64 15.95
CA LEU A 132 -14.86 2.90 15.13
C LEU A 132 -15.24 3.77 13.95
N ASP A 133 -14.28 4.57 13.51
CA ASP A 133 -14.26 5.33 12.26
C ASP A 133 -12.97 4.98 11.53
N TYR A 134 -12.76 5.46 10.31
CA TYR A 134 -11.57 5.11 9.54
C TYR A 134 -11.14 6.21 8.57
N ASP A 135 -9.83 6.23 8.28
CA ASP A 135 -9.26 6.84 7.09
C ASP A 135 -8.78 5.74 6.14
N ILE A 136 -8.94 5.96 4.84
CA ILE A 136 -8.55 4.99 3.80
C ILE A 136 -7.63 5.65 2.78
N PHE A 137 -6.56 4.94 2.43
CA PHE A 137 -5.52 5.40 1.52
C PHE A 137 -5.19 4.31 0.50
N THR A 138 -4.98 4.68 -0.75
CA THR A 138 -4.31 3.78 -1.70
C THR A 138 -2.87 3.59 -1.26
N TRP A 139 -2.42 2.35 -1.17
CA TRP A 139 -1.06 2.01 -0.78
C TRP A 139 -0.45 1.04 -1.79
N TYR A 140 0.78 1.32 -2.19
CA TYR A 140 1.54 0.51 -3.12
C TYR A 140 2.61 -0.24 -2.34
N GLY A 141 2.51 -1.57 -2.30
CA GLY A 141 3.32 -2.42 -1.45
C GLY A 141 3.73 -3.72 -2.15
N SER A 142 4.62 -4.49 -1.51
CA SER A 142 5.07 -5.78 -2.06
C SER A 142 3.90 -6.70 -2.37
N ALA A 143 3.88 -7.27 -3.58
CA ALA A 143 2.88 -8.27 -3.97
C ALA A 143 2.98 -9.56 -3.16
N ALA A 144 4.15 -9.83 -2.55
CA ALA A 144 4.37 -10.98 -1.69
C ALA A 144 3.81 -10.82 -0.26
N LEU A 145 3.23 -9.65 0.08
CA LEU A 145 2.73 -9.40 1.44
C LEU A 145 1.73 -10.45 1.94
N PRO A 146 0.82 -11.04 1.13
CA PRO A 146 -0.09 -12.08 1.61
C PRO A 146 0.56 -13.42 1.98
N GLU A 147 1.81 -13.65 1.56
CA GLU A 147 2.48 -14.95 1.73
C GLU A 147 2.82 -15.31 3.19
N TYR A 148 2.69 -14.37 4.15
CA TYR A 148 2.83 -14.69 5.57
C TYR A 148 1.58 -15.38 6.16
N LEU A 149 0.40 -15.19 5.56
CA LEU A 149 -0.88 -15.68 6.10
C LEU A 149 -0.89 -17.18 6.43
N PRO A 150 -0.32 -18.10 5.61
CA PRO A 150 -0.26 -19.54 5.94
C PRO A 150 0.50 -19.86 7.23
N PHE A 151 1.31 -18.93 7.74
CA PHE A 151 2.04 -19.08 8.99
C PHE A 151 1.33 -18.46 10.19
N SER A 152 0.39 -17.57 9.95
CA SER A 152 -0.31 -16.82 11.00
C SER A 152 -0.93 -17.74 12.04
N ASP A 153 -1.68 -18.76 11.60
CA ASP A 153 -2.34 -19.72 12.49
C ASP A 153 -1.39 -20.69 13.22
N LYS A 154 -0.12 -20.71 12.81
CA LYS A 154 0.88 -21.64 13.37
C LYS A 154 1.70 -21.02 14.51
N ILE A 155 1.60 -19.73 14.74
CA ILE A 155 2.46 -19.00 15.67
C ILE A 155 1.74 -18.50 16.93
N TRP A 156 0.42 -18.46 16.95
CA TRP A 156 -0.31 -18.09 18.17
C TRP A 156 -0.59 -19.31 19.05
N LYS A 157 -0.37 -19.15 20.37
CA LYS A 157 -0.69 -20.17 21.38
C LYS A 157 -2.15 -20.06 21.86
N SER A 158 -2.67 -18.85 21.90
CA SER A 158 -4.06 -18.55 22.26
C SER A 158 -4.66 -17.73 21.12
N LYS A 159 -5.88 -18.10 20.68
CA LYS A 159 -6.54 -17.37 19.59
C LYS A 159 -6.75 -15.90 20.00
N PRO A 160 -6.34 -14.93 19.13
CA PRO A 160 -6.54 -13.51 19.39
C PRO A 160 -8.02 -13.11 19.40
#